data_b4cc97c3f18a6be3f170e3d5a6b12f74
#
_entry.id   b4cc97c3f18a6be3f170e3d5a6b12f74
#
_cell.length_a   1.000
_cell.length_b   1.000
_cell.length_c   1.000
_cell.angle_alpha   90.00
_cell.angle_beta   90.00
_cell.angle_gamma   90.00
#
_symmetry.space_group_name_H-M   'P 1'
#
loop_
_entity.id
_entity.type
_entity.pdbx_description
1 polymer ?
#
loop_
_entity_poly.entity_id
_entity_poly.type
_entity_poly.pdbx_seq_one_letter_code
_entity_poly.pdbx_strand_id
1 'polypeptide(L)'
;MTFNDLNLLKNIQTALTEEGYENPTPIQQQAIPVILEGTDLVGCAQTGTGKTAAFAIPIINSLHRIVGSSAKRKLIRTLVVTPTRELAIQIDESFNTYGKYTNIRSMVIFGGVSQVPQVDQLKKGIDILIATPGRLLDLHKQGFIDLDHLHHLVLDEADQMLDMGFINDVKKIVKLTPDNRQTLLFSATMPMAIRELADTFLTKPKYVSVDPVSSTAEKVNQKVYFVGKEDKRKLLYHIIRNDKIENVLVFTRTKHGADNVVKALKKNGVTAEAIHGDKSQNARQRVLDAFKNKEISVLVATDIAARGIDIESLPFVINFDIPNISETYVHRIGRTGRAGNSGLAISFCAKDEQPYWKDIEKLIKMNIKVINDHPYPYTDEVPNPDAKPDLRNKKKPENTNSRKSDASKKNKKRWY
;
A
#
# COMPACT_ATOMS: atom_id res chain seq x y z
N MET A 1 17.62 24.24 -7.10
CA MET A 1 17.77 24.00 -5.65
C MET A 1 18.41 22.64 -5.49
N THR A 2 19.52 22.55 -4.77
CA THR A 2 20.20 21.32 -4.41
C THR A 2 19.93 20.97 -2.95
N PHE A 3 20.27 19.77 -2.50
CA PHE A 3 20.17 19.42 -1.07
C PHE A 3 21.08 20.29 -0.17
N ASN A 4 22.15 20.88 -0.72
CA ASN A 4 23.01 21.81 0.01
C ASN A 4 22.30 23.12 0.37
N ASP A 5 21.28 23.52 -0.40
CA ASP A 5 20.51 24.73 -0.16
C ASP A 5 19.46 24.57 0.96
N LEU A 6 19.24 23.32 1.47
CA LEU A 6 18.21 23.00 2.44
C LEU A 6 18.63 23.13 3.91
N ASN A 7 19.79 23.73 4.21
CA ASN A 7 20.29 23.95 5.59
C ASN A 7 20.30 22.66 6.46
N LEU A 8 20.69 21.54 5.86
CA LEU A 8 20.83 20.26 6.53
C LEU A 8 22.20 20.12 7.21
N LEU A 9 22.27 19.32 8.26
CA LEU A 9 23.53 18.97 8.93
C LEU A 9 24.48 18.24 7.98
N LYS A 10 25.78 18.49 8.12
CA LYS A 10 26.82 17.90 7.24
C LYS A 10 26.77 16.37 7.19
N ASN A 11 26.50 15.72 8.32
CA ASN A 11 26.37 14.27 8.39
C ASN A 11 25.26 13.73 7.48
N ILE A 12 24.15 14.45 7.40
CA ILE A 12 23.02 14.08 6.54
C ILE A 12 23.35 14.36 5.08
N GLN A 13 23.97 15.51 4.77
CA GLN A 13 24.41 15.83 3.42
C GLN A 13 25.41 14.78 2.88
N THR A 14 26.33 14.30 3.71
CA THR A 14 27.26 13.22 3.34
C THR A 14 26.50 11.94 2.99
N ALA A 15 25.55 11.51 3.83
CA ALA A 15 24.75 10.32 3.56
C ALA A 15 23.95 10.44 2.23
N LEU A 16 23.34 11.60 1.98
CA LEU A 16 22.59 11.86 0.75
C LEU A 16 23.50 11.85 -0.50
N THR A 17 24.70 12.40 -0.40
CA THR A 17 25.67 12.41 -1.51
C THR A 17 26.11 10.98 -1.86
N GLU A 18 26.37 10.13 -0.86
CA GLU A 18 26.71 8.72 -1.08
C GLU A 18 25.61 7.91 -1.76
N GLU A 19 24.34 8.26 -1.50
CA GLU A 19 23.17 7.66 -2.13
C GLU A 19 22.86 8.29 -3.51
N GLY A 20 23.67 9.23 -4.00
CA GLY A 20 23.48 9.88 -5.29
C GLY A 20 22.35 10.91 -5.33
N TYR A 21 21.94 11.45 -4.17
CA TYR A 21 20.92 12.48 -4.07
C TYR A 21 21.53 13.86 -4.37
N GLU A 22 21.42 14.34 -5.60
CA GLU A 22 21.90 15.66 -6.00
C GLU A 22 20.84 16.74 -5.85
N ASN A 23 19.69 16.50 -6.43
CA ASN A 23 18.59 17.46 -6.50
C ASN A 23 17.34 16.93 -5.79
N PRO A 24 16.72 17.70 -4.90
CA PRO A 24 15.48 17.31 -4.27
C PRO A 24 14.32 17.27 -5.26
N THR A 25 13.46 16.27 -5.14
CA THR A 25 12.22 16.18 -5.92
C THR A 25 11.26 17.32 -5.58
N PRO A 26 10.24 17.61 -6.40
CA PRO A 26 9.28 18.69 -6.13
C PRO A 26 8.60 18.62 -4.76
N ILE A 27 8.25 17.41 -4.27
CA ILE A 27 7.68 17.25 -2.91
C ILE A 27 8.72 17.53 -1.84
N GLN A 28 9.97 17.13 -2.03
CA GLN A 28 11.07 17.38 -1.09
C GLN A 28 11.41 18.87 -1.02
N GLN A 29 11.47 19.56 -2.17
CA GLN A 29 11.74 21.01 -2.23
C GLN A 29 10.71 21.82 -1.43
N GLN A 30 9.45 21.41 -1.48
CA GLN A 30 8.36 22.14 -0.81
C GLN A 30 8.18 21.70 0.64
N ALA A 31 8.33 20.42 0.95
CA ALA A 31 8.03 19.88 2.28
C ALA A 31 9.20 20.04 3.27
N ILE A 32 10.45 19.80 2.85
CA ILE A 32 11.61 19.81 3.76
C ILE A 32 11.75 21.16 4.51
N PRO A 33 11.69 22.33 3.85
CA PRO A 33 11.78 23.60 4.56
C PRO A 33 10.68 23.78 5.60
N VAL A 34 9.41 23.47 5.26
CA VAL A 34 8.26 23.59 6.15
C VAL A 34 8.41 22.71 7.40
N ILE A 35 8.93 21.47 7.21
CA ILE A 35 9.14 20.54 8.33
C ILE A 35 10.29 21.02 9.22
N LEU A 36 11.37 21.57 8.65
CA LEU A 36 12.49 22.14 9.40
C LEU A 36 12.09 23.36 10.23
N GLU A 37 11.07 24.12 9.80
CA GLU A 37 10.47 25.23 10.55
C GLU A 37 9.57 24.78 11.72
N GLY A 38 9.29 23.48 11.84
CA GLY A 38 8.42 22.92 12.88
C GLY A 38 6.92 23.10 12.58
N THR A 39 6.54 23.44 11.35
CA THR A 39 5.15 23.65 10.94
C THR A 39 4.51 22.32 10.55
N ASP A 40 3.25 22.11 10.93
CA ASP A 40 2.47 20.94 10.48
C ASP A 40 2.28 20.96 8.96
N LEU A 41 2.22 19.77 8.35
CA LEU A 41 2.19 19.64 6.90
C LEU A 41 1.18 18.59 6.43
N VAL A 42 0.41 18.95 5.41
CA VAL A 42 -0.34 18.00 4.58
C VAL A 42 0.34 17.91 3.22
N GLY A 43 0.94 16.76 2.94
CA GLY A 43 1.63 16.47 1.69
C GLY A 43 0.79 15.56 0.79
N CYS A 44 0.30 16.09 -0.35
CA CYS A 44 -0.39 15.29 -1.35
C CYS A 44 0.55 14.97 -2.51
N ALA A 45 1.02 13.73 -2.57
CA ALA A 45 1.93 13.29 -3.62
C ALA A 45 1.85 11.77 -3.79
N GLN A 46 2.06 11.28 -5.01
CA GLN A 46 1.98 9.86 -5.33
C GLN A 46 3.16 9.05 -4.75
N THR A 47 3.02 7.72 -4.69
CA THR A 47 4.10 6.82 -4.33
C THR A 47 5.25 6.97 -5.34
N GLY A 48 6.51 6.91 -4.87
CA GLY A 48 7.69 7.06 -5.73
C GLY A 48 8.08 8.51 -6.06
N THR A 49 7.38 9.52 -5.53
CA THR A 49 7.77 10.93 -5.68
C THR A 49 8.84 11.38 -4.69
N GLY A 50 9.23 10.50 -3.75
CA GLY A 50 10.22 10.81 -2.72
C GLY A 50 9.63 11.33 -1.41
N LYS A 51 8.36 11.01 -1.09
CA LYS A 51 7.70 11.40 0.18
C LYS A 51 8.47 10.97 1.42
N THR A 52 8.98 9.72 1.44
CA THR A 52 9.73 9.20 2.58
C THR A 52 10.93 10.07 2.90
N ALA A 53 11.73 10.42 1.92
CA ALA A 53 12.86 11.34 2.11
C ALA A 53 12.41 12.75 2.51
N ALA A 54 11.25 13.21 2.01
CA ALA A 54 10.70 14.52 2.34
C ALA A 54 10.41 14.70 3.84
N PHE A 55 10.02 13.62 4.55
CA PHE A 55 9.86 13.70 6.01
C PHE A 55 11.04 13.11 6.79
N ALA A 56 11.68 12.04 6.34
CA ALA A 56 12.73 11.39 7.10
C ALA A 56 13.97 12.29 7.27
N ILE A 57 14.41 12.96 6.20
CA ILE A 57 15.59 13.84 6.22
C ILE A 57 15.43 14.97 7.26
N PRO A 58 14.39 15.81 7.22
CA PRO A 58 14.23 16.88 8.20
C PRO A 58 13.98 16.39 9.63
N ILE A 59 13.31 15.24 9.81
CA ILE A 59 13.12 14.63 11.13
C ILE A 59 14.48 14.20 11.73
N ILE A 60 15.32 13.49 10.98
CA ILE A 60 16.67 13.12 11.42
C ILE A 60 17.46 14.38 11.78
N ASN A 61 17.39 15.42 10.95
CA ASN A 61 18.06 16.70 11.18
C ASN A 61 17.61 17.37 12.49
N SER A 62 16.32 17.38 12.77
CA SER A 62 15.74 17.89 14.00
C SER A 62 16.15 17.06 15.21
N LEU A 63 16.00 15.75 15.15
CA LEU A 63 16.34 14.85 16.25
C LEU A 63 17.83 14.87 16.59
N HIS A 64 18.72 14.97 15.62
CA HIS A 64 20.15 15.05 15.86
C HIS A 64 20.54 16.30 16.64
N ARG A 65 19.85 17.43 16.41
CA ARG A 65 20.00 18.66 17.18
C ARG A 65 19.48 18.55 18.62
N ILE A 66 18.37 17.81 18.82
CA ILE A 66 17.73 17.64 20.14
C ILE A 66 18.49 16.63 21.00
N VAL A 67 18.87 15.49 20.42
CA VAL A 67 19.48 14.37 21.16
C VAL A 67 20.96 14.66 21.46
N GLY A 68 21.67 15.38 20.58
CA GLY A 68 23.10 15.64 20.70
C GLY A 68 23.92 14.36 20.87
N SER A 69 25.05 14.45 21.57
CA SER A 69 25.87 13.28 21.92
C SER A 69 25.47 12.63 23.26
N SER A 70 24.39 13.12 23.91
CA SER A 70 23.96 12.64 25.23
C SER A 70 23.16 11.36 25.16
N ALA A 71 23.81 10.23 25.38
CA ALA A 71 23.23 8.88 25.26
C ALA A 71 22.32 8.43 26.43
N LYS A 72 21.80 9.33 27.27
CA LYS A 72 21.32 8.93 28.61
C LYS A 72 19.95 8.25 28.68
N ARG A 73 19.07 8.35 27.73
CA ARG A 73 17.83 7.54 27.65
C ARG A 73 17.22 7.74 26.27
N LYS A 74 17.12 6.67 25.52
CA LYS A 74 16.42 6.73 24.24
C LYS A 74 14.94 6.71 24.49
N LEU A 75 14.27 7.79 24.12
CA LEU A 75 12.83 7.97 24.21
C LEU A 75 12.27 8.02 22.79
N ILE A 76 11.11 7.47 22.58
CA ILE A 76 10.42 7.59 21.29
C ILE A 76 10.05 9.05 21.07
N ARG A 77 10.74 9.70 20.14
CA ARG A 77 10.53 11.10 19.77
C ARG A 77 9.84 11.28 18.44
N THR A 78 9.86 10.25 17.61
CA THR A 78 9.15 10.23 16.34
C THR A 78 8.36 8.95 16.22
N LEU A 79 7.10 9.07 15.84
CA LEU A 79 6.24 7.97 15.46
C LEU A 79 5.82 8.14 13.99
N VAL A 80 6.08 7.11 13.19
CA VAL A 80 5.56 7.00 11.82
C VAL A 80 4.53 5.90 11.80
N VAL A 81 3.31 6.23 11.42
CA VAL A 81 2.20 5.27 11.25
C VAL A 81 1.96 5.05 9.76
N THR A 82 1.96 3.78 9.35
CA THR A 82 1.82 3.38 7.95
C THR A 82 0.94 2.13 7.83
N PRO A 83 0.18 1.96 6.74
CA PRO A 83 -0.81 0.88 6.63
C PRO A 83 -0.23 -0.52 6.55
N THR A 84 0.97 -0.69 5.97
CA THR A 84 1.51 -2.00 5.63
C THR A 84 2.89 -2.26 6.25
N ARG A 85 3.21 -3.54 6.43
CA ARG A 85 4.49 -4.00 6.99
C ARG A 85 5.64 -3.68 6.05
N GLU A 86 5.42 -3.89 4.78
CA GLU A 86 6.39 -3.68 3.72
C GLU A 86 6.81 -2.22 3.67
N LEU A 87 5.85 -1.30 3.69
CA LEU A 87 6.13 0.13 3.73
C LEU A 87 6.83 0.54 5.03
N ALA A 88 6.43 -0.06 6.17
CA ALA A 88 7.11 0.20 7.44
C ALA A 88 8.59 -0.17 7.39
N ILE A 89 8.94 -1.30 6.78
CA ILE A 89 10.33 -1.75 6.60
C ILE A 89 11.09 -0.79 5.69
N GLN A 90 10.51 -0.38 4.56
CA GLN A 90 11.15 0.58 3.63
C GLN A 90 11.39 1.95 4.25
N ILE A 91 10.45 2.41 5.08
CA ILE A 91 10.62 3.66 5.83
C ILE A 91 11.79 3.54 6.81
N ASP A 92 11.91 2.41 7.51
CA ASP A 92 13.02 2.16 8.43
C ASP A 92 14.38 2.12 7.70
N GLU A 93 14.44 1.42 6.57
CA GLU A 93 15.62 1.41 5.71
C GLU A 93 16.02 2.84 5.28
N SER A 94 15.03 3.67 4.90
CA SER A 94 15.27 5.07 4.56
C SER A 94 15.81 5.88 5.73
N PHE A 95 15.25 5.73 6.94
CA PHE A 95 15.78 6.38 8.14
C PHE A 95 17.20 5.93 8.47
N ASN A 96 17.51 4.64 8.34
CA ASN A 96 18.85 4.11 8.56
C ASN A 96 19.85 4.62 7.51
N THR A 97 19.45 4.70 6.24
CA THR A 97 20.28 5.21 5.15
C THR A 97 20.62 6.69 5.34
N TYR A 98 19.59 7.54 5.53
CA TYR A 98 19.82 8.99 5.69
C TYR A 98 20.43 9.36 7.04
N GLY A 99 20.17 8.54 8.07
CA GLY A 99 20.72 8.72 9.42
C GLY A 99 22.06 8.02 9.67
N LYS A 100 22.68 7.42 8.66
CA LYS A 100 23.89 6.57 8.75
C LYS A 100 25.03 7.17 9.60
N TYR A 101 25.22 8.47 9.54
CA TYR A 101 26.26 9.19 10.29
C TYR A 101 25.71 9.91 11.52
N THR A 102 24.61 9.44 12.07
CA THR A 102 23.98 9.94 13.29
C THR A 102 23.89 8.83 14.36
N ASN A 103 23.62 9.20 15.60
CA ASN A 103 23.35 8.24 16.68
C ASN A 103 21.86 7.91 16.85
N ILE A 104 21.03 8.29 15.88
CA ILE A 104 19.58 8.07 15.89
C ILE A 104 19.29 6.62 15.57
N ARG A 105 18.40 6.01 16.35
CA ARG A 105 17.98 4.62 16.14
C ARG A 105 16.51 4.56 15.79
N SER A 106 16.21 3.90 14.68
CA SER A 106 14.87 3.55 14.28
C SER A 106 14.57 2.08 14.50
N MET A 107 13.31 1.73 14.58
CA MET A 107 12.85 0.35 14.52
C MET A 107 11.42 0.26 14.01
N VAL A 108 11.10 -0.93 13.51
CA VAL A 108 9.77 -1.25 12.98
C VAL A 108 9.03 -2.20 13.89
N ILE A 109 7.72 -1.94 14.08
CA ILE A 109 6.79 -2.89 14.68
C ILE A 109 5.58 -3.14 13.79
N PHE A 110 5.22 -4.40 13.61
CA PHE A 110 4.02 -4.79 12.84
C PHE A 110 3.45 -6.13 13.31
N GLY A 111 2.16 -6.34 13.02
CA GLY A 111 1.44 -7.54 13.40
C GLY A 111 1.75 -8.77 12.51
N GLY A 112 1.25 -9.97 12.92
CA GLY A 112 1.37 -11.22 12.17
C GLY A 112 2.75 -11.89 12.22
N VAL A 113 3.58 -11.43 13.14
CA VAL A 113 4.85 -12.06 13.56
C VAL A 113 4.94 -12.01 15.09
N SER A 114 5.87 -12.78 15.66
CA SER A 114 6.10 -12.75 17.13
C SER A 114 6.40 -11.33 17.61
N GLN A 115 5.84 -10.94 18.74
CA GLN A 115 6.15 -9.65 19.36
C GLN A 115 7.44 -9.68 20.19
N VAL A 116 7.92 -10.83 20.59
CA VAL A 116 9.07 -10.96 21.51
C VAL A 116 10.30 -10.22 21.00
N PRO A 117 10.78 -10.42 19.76
CA PRO A 117 11.93 -9.66 19.26
C PRO A 117 11.69 -8.15 19.21
N GLN A 118 10.43 -7.72 18.93
CA GLN A 118 10.08 -6.30 18.88
C GLN A 118 10.13 -5.68 20.28
N VAL A 119 9.58 -6.37 21.27
CA VAL A 119 9.62 -5.92 22.68
C VAL A 119 11.07 -5.84 23.20
N ASP A 120 11.91 -6.81 22.86
CA ASP A 120 13.32 -6.82 23.29
C ASP A 120 14.12 -5.66 22.66
N GLN A 121 13.79 -5.26 21.44
CA GLN A 121 14.38 -4.07 20.83
C GLN A 121 13.86 -2.77 21.48
N LEU A 122 12.55 -2.66 21.75
CA LEU A 122 11.97 -1.49 22.43
C LEU A 122 12.65 -1.25 23.79
N LYS A 123 12.91 -2.29 24.56
CA LYS A 123 13.61 -2.20 25.85
C LYS A 123 15.04 -1.61 25.73
N LYS A 124 15.70 -1.76 24.59
CA LYS A 124 17.04 -1.17 24.33
C LYS A 124 16.99 0.34 24.08
N GLY A 125 15.78 0.88 23.91
CA GLY A 125 15.51 2.29 23.62
C GLY A 125 15.79 2.67 22.16
N ILE A 126 14.87 3.45 21.61
CA ILE A 126 14.88 3.92 20.22
C ILE A 126 14.44 5.39 20.20
N ASP A 127 14.75 6.08 19.12
CA ASP A 127 14.36 7.48 18.90
C ASP A 127 13.17 7.58 17.93
N ILE A 128 13.10 6.66 16.95
CA ILE A 128 12.09 6.64 15.91
C ILE A 128 11.38 5.28 15.91
N LEU A 129 10.08 5.29 16.05
CA LEU A 129 9.23 4.10 15.94
C LEU A 129 8.42 4.17 14.64
N ILE A 130 8.56 3.18 13.79
CA ILE A 130 7.73 3.00 12.60
C ILE A 130 6.76 1.85 12.88
N ALA A 131 5.45 2.07 12.66
CA ALA A 131 4.46 1.11 13.13
C ALA A 131 3.27 0.95 12.19
N THR A 132 2.73 -0.28 12.15
CA THR A 132 1.36 -0.49 11.67
C THR A 132 0.37 -0.30 12.82
N PRO A 133 -0.84 0.27 12.58
CA PRO A 133 -1.76 0.71 13.63
C PRO A 133 -2.08 -0.35 14.69
N GLY A 134 -2.44 -1.57 14.26
CA GLY A 134 -2.89 -2.62 15.17
C GLY A 134 -1.82 -3.08 16.17
N ARG A 135 -0.56 -3.28 15.72
CA ARG A 135 0.56 -3.69 16.58
C ARG A 135 0.99 -2.56 17.53
N LEU A 136 0.93 -1.32 17.07
CA LEU A 136 1.22 -0.17 17.91
C LEU A 136 0.26 -0.09 19.10
N LEU A 137 -1.04 -0.16 18.83
CA LEU A 137 -2.08 -0.13 19.89
C LEU A 137 -1.97 -1.34 20.84
N ASP A 138 -1.66 -2.52 20.31
CA ASP A 138 -1.47 -3.73 21.09
C ASP A 138 -0.30 -3.59 22.07
N LEU A 139 0.89 -3.21 21.60
CA LEU A 139 2.07 -3.04 22.44
C LEU A 139 1.98 -1.84 23.40
N HIS A 140 1.31 -0.75 22.99
CA HIS A 140 1.01 0.37 23.89
C HIS A 140 0.09 -0.08 25.04
N LYS A 141 -0.99 -0.82 24.73
CA LYS A 141 -1.90 -1.36 25.77
C LYS A 141 -1.19 -2.30 26.75
N GLN A 142 -0.15 -3.01 26.30
CA GLN A 142 0.68 -3.88 27.13
C GLN A 142 1.74 -3.09 27.95
N GLY A 143 1.86 -1.76 27.78
CA GLY A 143 2.82 -0.91 28.49
C GLY A 143 4.25 -0.95 27.97
N PHE A 144 4.49 -1.52 26.76
CA PHE A 144 5.82 -1.56 26.15
C PHE A 144 6.18 -0.28 25.37
N ILE A 145 5.23 0.58 25.07
CA ILE A 145 5.40 1.80 24.30
C ILE A 145 4.90 2.98 25.10
N ASP A 146 5.77 3.97 25.26
CA ASP A 146 5.50 5.28 25.83
C ASP A 146 5.65 6.34 24.72
N LEU A 147 4.62 7.17 24.50
CA LEU A 147 4.58 8.21 23.47
C LEU A 147 4.58 9.63 24.06
N ASP A 148 4.71 9.80 25.38
CA ASP A 148 4.62 11.10 26.05
C ASP A 148 5.72 12.10 25.66
N HIS A 149 6.80 11.59 25.06
CA HIS A 149 7.97 12.38 24.61
C HIS A 149 8.02 12.60 23.10
N LEU A 150 6.89 12.45 22.42
CA LEU A 150 6.83 12.52 20.96
C LEU A 150 6.97 13.97 20.48
N HIS A 151 7.92 14.22 19.57
CA HIS A 151 8.12 15.50 18.88
C HIS A 151 7.48 15.50 17.49
N HIS A 152 7.50 14.36 16.80
CA HIS A 152 6.99 14.25 15.44
C HIS A 152 6.04 13.05 15.31
N LEU A 153 4.87 13.30 14.73
CA LEU A 153 3.93 12.28 14.29
C LEU A 153 3.81 12.34 12.77
N VAL A 154 4.07 11.23 12.10
CA VAL A 154 3.88 11.09 10.66
C VAL A 154 2.79 10.07 10.40
N LEU A 155 1.79 10.46 9.62
CA LEU A 155 0.76 9.58 9.08
C LEU A 155 1.05 9.43 7.57
N ASP A 156 1.64 8.30 7.17
CA ASP A 156 2.00 8.06 5.76
C ASP A 156 1.00 7.13 5.09
N GLU A 157 0.68 7.42 3.84
CA GLU A 157 -0.36 6.75 3.05
C GLU A 157 -1.74 6.74 3.76
N ALA A 158 -2.17 7.93 4.20
CA ALA A 158 -3.42 8.09 4.96
C ALA A 158 -4.66 7.59 4.21
N ASP A 159 -4.74 7.79 2.90
CA ASP A 159 -5.80 7.26 2.04
C ASP A 159 -5.82 5.72 2.04
N GLN A 160 -4.67 5.06 2.04
CA GLN A 160 -4.62 3.61 2.15
C GLN A 160 -5.03 3.13 3.55
N MET A 161 -4.68 3.87 4.60
CA MET A 161 -5.18 3.57 5.96
C MET A 161 -6.71 3.68 6.04
N LEU A 162 -7.30 4.63 5.32
CA LEU A 162 -8.77 4.75 5.18
C LEU A 162 -9.37 3.52 4.48
N ASP A 163 -8.85 3.16 3.32
CA ASP A 163 -9.29 2.00 2.52
C ASP A 163 -9.21 0.67 3.28
N MET A 164 -8.20 0.53 4.15
CA MET A 164 -8.00 -0.66 4.99
C MET A 164 -8.79 -0.61 6.30
N GLY A 165 -9.55 0.45 6.55
CA GLY A 165 -10.40 0.59 7.75
C GLY A 165 -9.66 0.99 9.02
N PHE A 166 -8.41 1.45 8.94
CA PHE A 166 -7.58 1.81 10.09
C PHE A 166 -7.86 3.22 10.65
N ILE A 167 -8.76 3.99 10.06
CA ILE A 167 -9.03 5.38 10.50
C ILE A 167 -9.37 5.48 11.99
N ASN A 168 -10.18 4.56 12.51
CA ASN A 168 -10.51 4.56 13.93
C ASN A 168 -9.29 4.25 14.81
N ASP A 169 -8.38 3.42 14.34
CA ASP A 169 -7.15 3.10 15.07
C ASP A 169 -6.17 4.26 15.00
N VAL A 170 -6.05 4.95 13.86
CA VAL A 170 -5.29 6.20 13.73
C VAL A 170 -5.82 7.26 14.69
N LYS A 171 -7.15 7.44 14.78
CA LYS A 171 -7.76 8.37 15.75
C LYS A 171 -7.41 8.04 17.20
N LYS A 172 -7.36 6.75 17.57
CA LYS A 172 -6.91 6.31 18.91
C LYS A 172 -5.42 6.63 19.12
N ILE A 173 -4.58 6.32 18.14
CA ILE A 173 -3.13 6.55 18.20
C ILE A 173 -2.83 8.05 18.43
N VAL A 174 -3.48 8.93 17.65
CA VAL A 174 -3.28 10.38 17.78
C VAL A 174 -3.63 10.87 19.18
N LYS A 175 -4.68 10.33 19.81
CA LYS A 175 -5.06 10.67 21.19
C LYS A 175 -4.06 10.20 22.26
N LEU A 176 -3.16 9.27 21.92
CA LEU A 176 -2.10 8.77 22.82
C LEU A 176 -0.82 9.61 22.72
N THR A 177 -0.78 10.59 21.85
CA THR A 177 0.40 11.43 21.62
C THR A 177 0.19 12.84 22.20
N PRO A 178 1.23 13.54 22.67
CA PRO A 178 1.09 14.87 23.23
C PRO A 178 0.59 15.88 22.19
N ASP A 179 -0.13 16.90 22.66
CA ASP A 179 -0.66 17.96 21.77
C ASP A 179 0.45 18.83 21.18
N ASN A 180 1.52 19.06 21.96
CA ASN A 180 2.68 19.83 21.51
C ASN A 180 3.65 18.97 20.71
N ARG A 181 3.26 18.62 19.50
CA ARG A 181 4.07 17.88 18.52
C ARG A 181 3.91 18.50 17.14
N GLN A 182 4.84 18.23 16.25
CA GLN A 182 4.66 18.48 14.82
C GLN A 182 3.95 17.27 14.18
N THR A 183 2.88 17.52 13.42
CA THR A 183 2.13 16.45 12.74
C THR A 183 2.26 16.59 11.23
N LEU A 184 2.67 15.50 10.58
CA LEU A 184 2.85 15.41 9.13
C LEU A 184 1.90 14.35 8.58
N LEU A 185 1.04 14.73 7.64
CA LEU A 185 0.13 13.81 6.96
C LEU A 185 0.49 13.73 5.48
N PHE A 186 0.84 12.54 5.03
CA PHE A 186 1.11 12.24 3.62
C PHE A 186 0.06 11.32 3.04
N SER A 187 -0.42 11.64 1.85
CA SER A 187 -1.43 10.86 1.14
C SER A 187 -1.26 11.01 -0.37
N ALA A 188 -1.63 10.01 -1.15
CA ALA A 188 -1.65 10.15 -2.61
C ALA A 188 -2.94 10.83 -3.09
N THR A 189 -4.04 10.68 -2.35
CA THR A 189 -5.34 11.28 -2.64
C THR A 189 -5.90 11.98 -1.40
N MET A 190 -6.79 12.95 -1.59
CA MET A 190 -7.39 13.75 -0.51
C MET A 190 -8.93 13.66 -0.52
N PRO A 191 -9.52 12.44 -0.30
CA PRO A 191 -10.96 12.31 -0.12
C PRO A 191 -11.42 13.07 1.14
N MET A 192 -12.72 13.34 1.23
CA MET A 192 -13.30 14.14 2.31
C MET A 192 -12.90 13.64 3.70
N ALA A 193 -12.95 12.32 3.91
CA ALA A 193 -12.58 11.71 5.19
C ALA A 193 -11.11 11.96 5.61
N ILE A 194 -10.18 12.07 4.65
CA ILE A 194 -8.78 12.41 4.94
C ILE A 194 -8.62 13.90 5.23
N ARG A 195 -9.38 14.76 4.56
CA ARG A 195 -9.41 16.21 4.90
C ARG A 195 -9.92 16.43 6.31
N GLU A 196 -11.05 15.82 6.69
CA GLU A 196 -11.59 15.86 8.04
C GLU A 196 -10.60 15.33 9.09
N LEU A 197 -9.85 14.30 8.75
CA LEU A 197 -8.78 13.76 9.60
C LEU A 197 -7.67 14.80 9.78
N ALA A 198 -7.21 15.44 8.71
CA ALA A 198 -6.21 16.49 8.74
C ALA A 198 -6.67 17.68 9.58
N ASP A 199 -7.90 18.15 9.35
CA ASP A 199 -8.48 19.29 10.08
C ASP A 199 -8.63 19.01 11.60
N THR A 200 -8.79 17.72 11.97
CA THR A 200 -8.94 17.33 13.38
C THR A 200 -7.59 17.26 14.12
N PHE A 201 -6.50 16.91 13.45
CA PHE A 201 -5.24 16.53 14.11
C PHE A 201 -4.07 17.48 13.84
N LEU A 202 -4.16 18.32 12.81
CA LEU A 202 -3.08 19.24 12.45
C LEU A 202 -3.44 20.67 12.89
N THR A 203 -2.42 21.42 13.29
CA THR A 203 -2.55 22.81 13.73
C THR A 203 -2.03 23.75 12.65
N LYS A 204 -2.92 24.47 11.95
CA LYS A 204 -2.57 25.43 10.89
C LYS A 204 -1.58 24.84 9.85
N PRO A 205 -1.86 23.66 9.28
CA PRO A 205 -0.90 22.99 8.41
C PRO A 205 -0.62 23.76 7.13
N LYS A 206 0.59 23.61 6.62
CA LYS A 206 0.93 23.95 5.22
C LYS A 206 0.47 22.82 4.31
N TYR A 207 -0.17 23.18 3.21
CA TYR A 207 -0.58 22.22 2.17
C TYR A 207 0.43 22.25 1.04
N VAL A 208 1.01 21.10 0.75
CA VAL A 208 1.93 20.87 -0.37
C VAL A 208 1.32 19.82 -1.27
N SER A 209 1.17 20.14 -2.54
CA SER A 209 0.61 19.20 -3.53
C SER A 209 1.48 19.16 -4.76
N VAL A 210 1.84 17.96 -5.18
CA VAL A 210 2.67 17.71 -6.36
C VAL A 210 1.96 16.66 -7.21
N ASP A 211 1.79 16.99 -8.48
CA ASP A 211 1.16 16.17 -9.53
C ASP A 211 -0.27 15.67 -9.22
N PRO A 212 -1.29 16.13 -9.96
CA PRO A 212 -2.63 15.57 -9.86
C PRO A 212 -2.65 14.09 -10.28
N VAL A 213 -3.59 13.34 -9.74
CA VAL A 213 -3.81 11.90 -10.03
C VAL A 213 -3.88 11.60 -11.55
N SER A 214 -4.41 12.54 -12.35
CA SER A 214 -4.50 12.44 -13.81
C SER A 214 -3.13 12.43 -14.51
N SER A 215 -2.13 13.13 -13.99
CA SER A 215 -0.82 13.25 -14.64
C SER A 215 -0.04 11.93 -14.69
N THR A 216 -0.28 11.01 -13.75
CA THR A 216 0.33 9.66 -13.80
C THR A 216 -0.28 8.83 -14.92
N ALA A 217 -1.60 8.95 -15.13
CA ALA A 217 -2.28 8.21 -16.19
C ALA A 217 -1.79 8.67 -17.58
N GLU A 218 -1.47 9.95 -17.75
CA GLU A 218 -0.96 10.51 -19.00
C GLU A 218 0.45 10.00 -19.39
N LYS A 219 1.26 9.65 -18.38
CA LYS A 219 2.65 9.18 -18.59
C LYS A 219 2.73 7.67 -18.90
N VAL A 220 1.64 6.91 -18.76
CA VAL A 220 1.59 5.46 -18.97
C VAL A 220 0.85 5.14 -20.25
N ASN A 221 1.43 4.32 -21.12
CA ASN A 221 0.71 3.74 -22.25
C ASN A 221 -0.36 2.77 -21.74
N GLN A 222 -1.61 2.94 -22.16
CA GLN A 222 -2.72 2.16 -21.63
C GLN A 222 -3.48 1.46 -22.76
N LYS A 223 -3.87 0.20 -22.51
CA LYS A 223 -4.69 -0.60 -23.42
C LYS A 223 -5.77 -1.34 -22.63
N VAL A 224 -6.94 -1.50 -23.22
CA VAL A 224 -8.02 -2.33 -22.64
C VAL A 224 -8.47 -3.39 -23.63
N TYR A 225 -8.73 -4.58 -23.10
CA TYR A 225 -9.28 -5.73 -23.80
C TYR A 225 -10.64 -6.06 -23.18
N PHE A 226 -11.70 -6.03 -23.98
CA PHE A 226 -13.02 -6.53 -23.55
C PHE A 226 -13.05 -8.04 -23.77
N VAL A 227 -13.21 -8.80 -22.69
CA VAL A 227 -13.06 -10.27 -22.70
C VAL A 227 -14.01 -10.93 -21.71
N GLY A 228 -14.53 -12.11 -22.03
CA GLY A 228 -15.33 -12.92 -21.11
C GLY A 228 -14.53 -13.33 -19.87
N LYS A 229 -15.22 -13.43 -18.73
CA LYS A 229 -14.58 -13.80 -17.43
C LYS A 229 -13.79 -15.10 -17.51
N GLU A 230 -14.33 -16.09 -18.22
CA GLU A 230 -13.76 -17.42 -18.38
C GLU A 230 -12.49 -17.39 -19.20
N ASP A 231 -12.37 -16.46 -20.13
CA ASP A 231 -11.26 -16.36 -21.08
C ASP A 231 -10.14 -15.43 -20.64
N LYS A 232 -10.32 -14.63 -19.57
CA LYS A 232 -9.28 -13.74 -19.04
C LYS A 232 -7.94 -14.47 -18.82
N ARG A 233 -7.96 -15.71 -18.30
CA ARG A 233 -6.73 -16.49 -18.05
C ARG A 233 -6.05 -16.94 -19.35
N LYS A 234 -6.84 -17.30 -20.36
CA LYS A 234 -6.32 -17.66 -21.68
C LYS A 234 -5.71 -16.44 -22.38
N LEU A 235 -6.40 -15.31 -22.31
CA LEU A 235 -5.90 -14.04 -22.85
C LEU A 235 -4.62 -13.58 -22.13
N LEU A 236 -4.56 -13.70 -20.80
CA LEU A 236 -3.34 -13.38 -20.05
C LEU A 236 -2.14 -14.20 -20.53
N TYR A 237 -2.30 -15.51 -20.63
CA TYR A 237 -1.25 -16.39 -21.13
C TYR A 237 -0.85 -16.04 -22.57
N HIS A 238 -1.83 -15.80 -23.45
CA HIS A 238 -1.61 -15.42 -24.84
C HIS A 238 -0.76 -14.15 -24.95
N ILE A 239 -1.10 -13.09 -24.20
CA ILE A 239 -0.38 -11.81 -24.19
C ILE A 239 1.04 -12.00 -23.63
N ILE A 240 1.20 -12.68 -22.49
CA ILE A 240 2.52 -12.90 -21.89
C ILE A 240 3.46 -13.62 -22.87
N ARG A 241 2.95 -14.63 -23.57
CA ARG A 241 3.76 -15.44 -24.48
C ARG A 241 4.08 -14.73 -25.79
N ASN A 242 3.08 -14.13 -26.42
CA ASN A 242 3.23 -13.52 -27.75
C ASN A 242 4.01 -12.22 -27.71
N ASP A 243 3.75 -11.39 -26.71
CA ASP A 243 4.44 -10.11 -26.54
C ASP A 243 5.74 -10.25 -25.74
N LYS A 244 6.14 -11.50 -25.40
CA LYS A 244 7.34 -11.82 -24.58
C LYS A 244 7.43 -10.95 -23.33
N ILE A 245 6.30 -10.82 -22.63
CA ILE A 245 6.20 -9.99 -21.43
C ILE A 245 6.93 -10.67 -20.28
N GLU A 246 7.93 -10.00 -19.76
CA GLU A 246 8.69 -10.39 -18.58
C GLU A 246 8.63 -9.29 -17.53
N ASN A 247 8.81 -9.65 -16.26
CA ASN A 247 8.81 -8.74 -15.12
C ASN A 247 7.50 -7.93 -15.03
N VAL A 248 6.37 -8.64 -14.95
CA VAL A 248 5.03 -8.06 -14.95
C VAL A 248 4.32 -8.26 -13.61
N LEU A 249 3.67 -7.20 -13.14
CA LEU A 249 2.76 -7.24 -11.98
C LEU A 249 1.31 -7.36 -12.48
N VAL A 250 0.65 -8.43 -12.07
CA VAL A 250 -0.74 -8.73 -12.43
C VAL A 250 -1.64 -8.51 -11.22
N PHE A 251 -2.62 -7.63 -11.34
CA PHE A 251 -3.57 -7.34 -10.26
C PHE A 251 -4.85 -8.16 -10.39
N THR A 252 -5.22 -8.84 -9.30
CA THR A 252 -6.49 -9.56 -9.16
C THR A 252 -7.28 -9.00 -7.98
N ARG A 253 -8.62 -9.09 -8.07
CA ARG A 253 -9.52 -8.58 -7.02
C ARG A 253 -9.47 -9.45 -5.75
N THR A 254 -9.23 -10.76 -5.88
CA THR A 254 -9.33 -11.70 -4.76
C THR A 254 -8.07 -12.57 -4.63
N LYS A 255 -7.79 -13.00 -3.39
CA LYS A 255 -6.70 -13.93 -3.07
C LYS A 255 -6.81 -15.26 -3.81
N HIS A 256 -8.01 -15.83 -3.90
CA HIS A 256 -8.26 -17.06 -4.65
C HIS A 256 -8.11 -16.86 -6.16
N GLY A 257 -8.46 -15.66 -6.66
CA GLY A 257 -8.19 -15.27 -8.05
C GLY A 257 -6.70 -15.29 -8.34
N ALA A 258 -5.89 -14.72 -7.44
CA ALA A 258 -4.43 -14.70 -7.57
C ALA A 258 -3.83 -16.12 -7.65
N ASP A 259 -4.18 -17.01 -6.71
CA ASP A 259 -3.71 -18.39 -6.72
C ASP A 259 -4.15 -19.15 -7.98
N ASN A 260 -5.38 -18.93 -8.46
CA ASN A 260 -5.89 -19.57 -9.69
C ASN A 260 -5.17 -19.07 -10.95
N VAL A 261 -4.84 -17.79 -11.02
CA VAL A 261 -4.05 -17.23 -12.13
C VAL A 261 -2.64 -17.83 -12.12
N VAL A 262 -1.97 -17.87 -10.99
CA VAL A 262 -0.63 -18.48 -10.84
C VAL A 262 -0.65 -19.95 -11.25
N LYS A 263 -1.64 -20.73 -10.78
CA LYS A 263 -1.79 -22.14 -11.13
C LYS A 263 -1.93 -22.33 -12.65
N ALA A 264 -2.72 -21.47 -13.30
CA ALA A 264 -2.91 -21.53 -14.76
C ALA A 264 -1.63 -21.17 -15.52
N LEU A 265 -0.89 -20.15 -15.08
CA LEU A 265 0.38 -19.73 -15.68
C LEU A 265 1.45 -20.82 -15.54
N LYS A 266 1.64 -21.37 -14.34
CA LYS A 266 2.60 -22.45 -14.05
C LYS A 266 2.31 -23.71 -14.88
N LYS A 267 1.03 -24.07 -15.06
CA LYS A 267 0.64 -25.20 -15.94
C LYS A 267 1.11 -25.03 -17.38
N ASN A 268 1.28 -23.80 -17.81
CA ASN A 268 1.73 -23.44 -19.17
C ASN A 268 3.22 -23.03 -19.22
N GLY A 269 4.01 -23.36 -18.19
CA GLY A 269 5.45 -23.14 -18.17
C GLY A 269 5.90 -21.69 -17.86
N VAL A 270 4.99 -20.82 -17.38
CA VAL A 270 5.34 -19.46 -16.98
C VAL A 270 5.72 -19.44 -15.50
N THR A 271 6.88 -18.85 -15.16
CA THR A 271 7.31 -18.67 -13.77
C THR A 271 6.49 -17.55 -13.12
N ALA A 272 5.59 -17.93 -12.21
CA ALA A 272 4.66 -16.99 -11.57
C ALA A 272 4.48 -17.32 -10.09
N GLU A 273 4.36 -16.30 -9.24
CA GLU A 273 4.02 -16.45 -7.82
C GLU A 273 2.94 -15.45 -7.40
N ALA A 274 2.20 -15.79 -6.33
CA ALA A 274 1.15 -14.93 -5.80
C ALA A 274 1.55 -14.28 -4.47
N ILE A 275 1.15 -13.02 -4.30
CA ILE A 275 1.25 -12.29 -3.03
C ILE A 275 -0.14 -11.79 -2.62
N HIS A 276 -0.61 -12.20 -1.43
CA HIS A 276 -1.91 -11.82 -0.87
C HIS A 276 -1.95 -12.06 0.64
N GLY A 277 -3.00 -11.60 1.31
CA GLY A 277 -3.11 -11.61 2.77
C GLY A 277 -2.98 -12.98 3.46
N ASP A 278 -3.28 -14.09 2.77
CA ASP A 278 -3.16 -15.45 3.35
C ASP A 278 -1.73 -16.02 3.29
N LYS A 279 -0.80 -15.34 2.60
CA LYS A 279 0.62 -15.74 2.60
C LYS A 279 1.30 -15.24 3.88
N SER A 280 2.15 -16.08 4.49
CA SER A 280 2.98 -15.65 5.62
C SER A 280 3.95 -14.56 5.22
N GLN A 281 4.40 -13.74 6.17
CA GLN A 281 5.32 -12.64 5.89
C GLN A 281 6.63 -13.12 5.23
N ASN A 282 7.19 -14.22 5.72
CA ASN A 282 8.40 -14.81 5.13
C ASN A 282 8.18 -15.27 3.68
N ALA A 283 7.00 -15.85 3.38
CA ALA A 283 6.66 -16.24 2.02
C ALA A 283 6.49 -15.01 1.11
N ARG A 284 5.88 -13.93 1.60
CA ARG A 284 5.73 -12.68 0.85
C ARG A 284 7.09 -12.06 0.53
N GLN A 285 7.98 -11.97 1.52
CA GLN A 285 9.32 -11.41 1.32
C GLN A 285 10.11 -12.24 0.31
N ARG A 286 10.14 -13.58 0.45
CA ARG A 286 10.80 -14.46 -0.51
C ARG A 286 10.30 -14.27 -1.94
N VAL A 287 8.98 -14.13 -2.14
CA VAL A 287 8.39 -13.94 -3.47
C VAL A 287 8.79 -12.57 -4.03
N LEU A 288 8.84 -11.53 -3.20
CA LEU A 288 9.28 -10.20 -3.61
C LEU A 288 10.75 -10.19 -4.03
N ASP A 289 11.60 -10.84 -3.26
CA ASP A 289 13.02 -10.94 -3.56
C ASP A 289 13.24 -11.72 -4.87
N ALA A 290 12.55 -12.85 -5.05
CA ALA A 290 12.59 -13.63 -6.29
C ALA A 290 12.12 -12.81 -7.51
N PHE A 291 11.10 -11.96 -7.33
CA PHE A 291 10.62 -11.08 -8.41
C PHE A 291 11.61 -9.96 -8.73
N LYS A 292 12.17 -9.31 -7.71
CA LYS A 292 13.21 -8.28 -7.86
C LYS A 292 14.45 -8.84 -8.55
N ASN A 293 14.85 -10.06 -8.21
CA ASN A 293 15.98 -10.77 -8.81
C ASN A 293 15.67 -11.39 -10.21
N LYS A 294 14.43 -11.19 -10.72
CA LYS A 294 13.98 -11.75 -12.00
C LYS A 294 13.96 -13.29 -12.06
N GLU A 295 13.91 -13.97 -10.91
CA GLU A 295 13.78 -15.43 -10.83
C GLU A 295 12.36 -15.88 -11.21
N ILE A 296 11.37 -15.01 -11.02
CA ILE A 296 10.01 -15.18 -11.51
C ILE A 296 9.64 -14.03 -12.45
N SER A 297 8.96 -14.34 -13.54
CA SER A 297 8.59 -13.37 -14.57
C SER A 297 7.25 -12.67 -14.29
N VAL A 298 6.37 -13.30 -13.50
CA VAL A 298 5.02 -12.81 -13.22
C VAL A 298 4.75 -12.80 -11.71
N LEU A 299 4.49 -11.63 -11.16
CA LEU A 299 3.98 -11.48 -9.81
C LEU A 299 2.47 -11.20 -9.86
N VAL A 300 1.66 -12.06 -9.24
CA VAL A 300 0.21 -11.86 -9.14
C VAL A 300 -0.15 -11.36 -7.76
N ALA A 301 -0.78 -10.20 -7.66
CA ALA A 301 -1.06 -9.55 -6.38
C ALA A 301 -2.52 -9.11 -6.24
N THR A 302 -3.01 -9.07 -5.00
CA THR A 302 -4.21 -8.29 -4.66
C THR A 302 -3.82 -6.86 -4.29
N ASP A 303 -4.74 -5.90 -4.41
CA ASP A 303 -4.47 -4.49 -4.09
C ASP A 303 -3.86 -4.31 -2.70
N ILE A 304 -4.46 -4.93 -1.69
CA ILE A 304 -3.96 -4.85 -0.31
C ILE A 304 -2.53 -5.35 -0.19
N ALA A 305 -2.19 -6.44 -0.88
CA ALA A 305 -0.87 -7.03 -0.80
C ALA A 305 0.18 -6.30 -1.66
N ALA A 306 -0.25 -5.62 -2.71
CA ALA A 306 0.60 -4.81 -3.57
C ALA A 306 0.85 -3.39 -3.03
N ARG A 307 0.08 -2.98 -2.01
CA ARG A 307 0.30 -1.72 -1.31
C ARG A 307 1.57 -1.80 -0.46
N GLY A 308 2.35 -0.73 -0.48
CA GLY A 308 3.60 -0.67 0.28
C GLY A 308 4.72 -1.58 -0.23
N ILE A 309 4.55 -2.23 -1.39
CA ILE A 309 5.63 -2.99 -2.01
C ILE A 309 6.50 -2.03 -2.82
N ASP A 310 7.81 -2.06 -2.57
CA ASP A 310 8.82 -1.39 -3.37
C ASP A 310 9.06 -2.16 -4.68
N ILE A 311 8.08 -2.08 -5.57
CA ILE A 311 8.18 -2.54 -6.95
C ILE A 311 7.72 -1.39 -7.82
N GLU A 312 8.68 -0.68 -8.36
CA GLU A 312 8.47 0.49 -9.20
C GLU A 312 9.20 0.34 -10.53
N SER A 313 8.84 1.19 -11.48
CA SER A 313 9.46 1.21 -12.81
C SER A 313 9.36 -0.12 -13.57
N LEU A 314 8.29 -0.88 -13.31
CA LEU A 314 8.02 -2.09 -14.07
C LEU A 314 7.76 -1.75 -15.55
N PRO A 315 8.21 -2.60 -16.48
CA PRO A 315 7.86 -2.41 -17.89
C PRO A 315 6.36 -2.65 -18.14
N PHE A 316 5.73 -3.55 -17.38
CA PHE A 316 4.34 -3.97 -17.58
C PHE A 316 3.55 -4.06 -16.29
N VAL A 317 2.30 -3.59 -16.34
CA VAL A 317 1.26 -3.82 -15.33
C VAL A 317 0.02 -4.37 -16.02
N ILE A 318 -0.59 -5.41 -15.46
CA ILE A 318 -1.83 -5.99 -15.99
C ILE A 318 -2.91 -5.95 -14.93
N ASN A 319 -4.01 -5.24 -15.18
CA ASN A 319 -5.23 -5.32 -14.41
C ASN A 319 -6.05 -6.51 -14.91
N PHE A 320 -5.83 -7.69 -14.33
CA PHE A 320 -6.61 -8.89 -14.64
C PHE A 320 -8.08 -8.72 -14.27
N ASP A 321 -8.35 -8.06 -13.13
CA ASP A 321 -9.66 -7.59 -12.72
C ASP A 321 -9.66 -6.06 -12.60
N ILE A 322 -10.70 -5.41 -13.13
CA ILE A 322 -10.89 -3.97 -12.97
C ILE A 322 -11.19 -3.66 -11.49
N PRO A 323 -10.53 -2.68 -10.89
CA PRO A 323 -10.82 -2.29 -9.50
C PRO A 323 -12.18 -1.61 -9.40
N ASN A 324 -12.84 -1.78 -8.24
CA ASN A 324 -14.14 -1.15 -7.97
C ASN A 324 -14.00 0.35 -7.63
N ILE A 325 -12.81 0.78 -7.23
CA ILE A 325 -12.47 2.17 -6.86
C ILE A 325 -11.54 2.70 -7.95
N SER A 326 -11.94 3.80 -8.58
CA SER A 326 -11.22 4.35 -9.75
C SER A 326 -9.80 4.82 -9.41
N GLU A 327 -9.58 5.38 -8.22
CA GLU A 327 -8.26 5.80 -7.72
C GLU A 327 -7.29 4.61 -7.60
N THR A 328 -7.80 3.42 -7.25
CA THR A 328 -7.00 2.20 -7.19
C THR A 328 -6.41 1.84 -8.56
N TYR A 329 -7.11 2.13 -9.66
CA TYR A 329 -6.58 1.94 -11.00
C TYR A 329 -5.31 2.76 -11.21
N VAL A 330 -5.32 4.03 -10.83
CA VAL A 330 -4.17 4.93 -10.98
C VAL A 330 -2.99 4.47 -10.10
N HIS A 331 -3.25 4.02 -8.88
CA HIS A 331 -2.23 3.43 -8.00
C HIS A 331 -1.60 2.17 -8.59
N ARG A 332 -2.39 1.32 -9.29
CA ARG A 332 -1.89 0.11 -9.96
C ARG A 332 -1.01 0.46 -11.15
N ILE A 333 -1.49 1.31 -12.07
CA ILE A 333 -0.72 1.68 -13.26
C ILE A 333 0.50 2.53 -12.91
N GLY A 334 0.46 3.25 -11.80
CA GLY A 334 1.61 3.99 -11.26
C GLY A 334 2.78 3.10 -10.79
N ARG A 335 2.71 1.77 -10.93
CA ARG A 335 3.86 0.85 -10.78
C ARG A 335 4.69 0.74 -12.05
N THR A 336 4.24 1.33 -13.15
CA THR A 336 4.95 1.41 -14.42
C THR A 336 5.08 2.87 -14.88
N GLY A 337 5.86 3.16 -15.91
CA GLY A 337 5.98 4.49 -16.53
C GLY A 337 6.67 5.56 -15.68
N ARG A 338 7.67 5.19 -14.86
CA ARG A 338 8.43 6.11 -14.01
C ARG A 338 9.86 6.33 -14.52
N ALA A 339 10.50 7.41 -14.05
CA ALA A 339 11.89 7.77 -14.32
C ALA A 339 12.23 7.89 -15.82
N GLY A 340 11.28 8.37 -16.64
CA GLY A 340 11.52 8.59 -18.08
C GLY A 340 11.35 7.34 -18.95
N ASN A 341 11.03 6.17 -18.35
CA ASN A 341 10.74 4.95 -19.11
C ASN A 341 9.26 4.87 -19.48
N SER A 342 8.98 4.50 -20.74
CA SER A 342 7.61 4.24 -21.20
C SER A 342 7.13 2.92 -20.61
N GLY A 343 6.10 2.94 -19.76
CA GLY A 343 5.46 1.76 -19.22
C GLY A 343 4.16 1.41 -19.93
N LEU A 344 3.80 0.13 -19.95
CA LEU A 344 2.55 -0.34 -20.54
C LEU A 344 1.62 -0.92 -19.47
N ALA A 345 0.42 -0.36 -19.36
CA ALA A 345 -0.68 -0.89 -18.55
C ALA A 345 -1.73 -1.55 -19.46
N ILE A 346 -2.04 -2.81 -19.17
CA ILE A 346 -3.03 -3.62 -19.88
C ILE A 346 -4.19 -3.92 -18.93
N SER A 347 -5.43 -3.73 -19.37
CA SER A 347 -6.61 -4.00 -18.55
C SER A 347 -7.55 -5.00 -19.24
N PHE A 348 -8.06 -5.97 -18.49
CA PHE A 348 -9.08 -6.90 -18.94
C PHE A 348 -10.42 -6.54 -18.33
N CYS A 349 -11.36 -6.15 -19.16
CA CYS A 349 -12.68 -5.70 -18.74
C CYS A 349 -13.75 -6.72 -19.16
N ALA A 350 -14.36 -7.38 -18.17
CA ALA A 350 -15.53 -8.23 -18.39
C ALA A 350 -16.82 -7.39 -18.39
N LYS A 351 -17.94 -7.98 -18.82
CA LYS A 351 -19.23 -7.27 -18.94
C LYS A 351 -19.66 -6.60 -17.64
N ASP A 352 -19.57 -7.30 -16.54
CA ASP A 352 -19.95 -6.82 -15.21
C ASP A 352 -18.96 -5.76 -14.64
N GLU A 353 -17.82 -5.59 -15.26
CA GLU A 353 -16.80 -4.60 -14.86
C GLU A 353 -16.89 -3.29 -15.67
N GLN A 354 -17.68 -3.25 -16.74
CA GLN A 354 -17.80 -2.06 -17.59
C GLN A 354 -18.26 -0.78 -16.85
N PRO A 355 -19.16 -0.84 -15.85
CA PRO A 355 -19.48 0.36 -15.08
C PRO A 355 -18.27 0.96 -14.37
N TYR A 356 -17.44 0.12 -13.72
CA TYR A 356 -16.20 0.57 -13.06
C TYR A 356 -15.19 1.13 -14.07
N TRP A 357 -15.12 0.53 -15.26
CA TRP A 357 -14.25 1.01 -16.33
C TRP A 357 -14.61 2.43 -16.77
N LYS A 358 -15.89 2.71 -16.95
CA LYS A 358 -16.39 4.06 -17.28
C LYS A 358 -16.06 5.09 -16.21
N ASP A 359 -16.15 4.72 -14.95
CA ASP A 359 -15.78 5.60 -13.82
C ASP A 359 -14.29 5.89 -13.82
N ILE A 360 -13.45 4.90 -14.19
CA ILE A 360 -12.00 5.07 -14.35
C ILE A 360 -11.70 6.07 -15.48
N GLU A 361 -12.26 5.88 -16.68
CA GLU A 361 -12.06 6.80 -17.82
C GLU A 361 -12.49 8.24 -17.49
N LYS A 362 -13.58 8.38 -16.71
CA LYS A 362 -14.03 9.69 -16.23
C LYS A 362 -13.05 10.34 -15.25
N LEU A 363 -12.47 9.54 -14.33
CA LEU A 363 -11.48 10.03 -13.36
C LEU A 363 -10.21 10.49 -14.06
N ILE A 364 -9.66 9.67 -14.95
CA ILE A 364 -8.40 9.97 -15.65
C ILE A 364 -8.58 10.94 -16.84
N LYS A 365 -9.82 11.23 -17.21
CA LYS A 365 -10.20 12.12 -18.35
C LYS A 365 -9.58 11.70 -19.69
N MET A 366 -9.41 10.41 -19.88
CA MET A 366 -8.81 9.81 -21.08
C MET A 366 -9.66 8.69 -21.63
N ASN A 367 -9.76 8.59 -22.96
CA ASN A 367 -10.28 7.40 -23.62
C ASN A 367 -9.12 6.44 -23.87
N ILE A 368 -9.18 5.25 -23.27
CA ILE A 368 -8.12 4.26 -23.39
C ILE A 368 -8.29 3.45 -24.66
N LYS A 369 -7.19 3.16 -25.34
CA LYS A 369 -7.19 2.38 -26.59
C LYS A 369 -7.76 0.98 -26.36
N VAL A 370 -8.89 0.69 -27.02
CA VAL A 370 -9.52 -0.65 -27.05
C VAL A 370 -8.77 -1.52 -28.05
N ILE A 371 -8.40 -2.72 -27.63
CA ILE A 371 -7.81 -3.75 -28.50
C ILE A 371 -8.86 -4.83 -28.79
N ASN A 372 -9.29 -4.90 -30.04
CA ASN A 372 -10.30 -5.87 -30.50
C ASN A 372 -9.66 -7.08 -31.22
N ASP A 373 -8.41 -6.93 -31.70
CA ASP A 373 -7.69 -8.00 -32.38
C ASP A 373 -7.01 -8.90 -31.34
N HIS A 374 -7.77 -9.90 -30.87
CA HIS A 374 -7.30 -10.96 -29.99
C HIS A 374 -8.19 -12.20 -30.08
N PRO A 375 -7.69 -13.42 -29.77
CA PRO A 375 -8.39 -14.68 -30.02
C PRO A 375 -9.59 -14.96 -29.09
N TYR A 376 -9.87 -14.06 -28.14
CA TYR A 376 -10.93 -14.21 -27.13
C TYR A 376 -11.84 -12.96 -27.07
N PRO A 377 -12.41 -12.50 -28.21
CA PRO A 377 -13.28 -11.32 -28.20
C PRO A 377 -14.50 -11.59 -27.33
N TYR A 378 -15.01 -10.55 -26.70
CA TYR A 378 -16.27 -10.60 -25.99
C TYR A 378 -17.39 -10.86 -27.03
N THR A 379 -17.99 -12.05 -26.97
CA THR A 379 -19.20 -12.36 -27.69
C THR A 379 -20.39 -12.17 -26.77
N ASP A 380 -21.32 -11.28 -27.11
CA ASP A 380 -22.65 -11.30 -26.52
C ASP A 380 -23.31 -12.62 -26.96
N GLU A 381 -23.06 -13.71 -26.24
CA GLU A 381 -23.88 -14.90 -26.41
C GLU A 381 -25.33 -14.54 -26.02
N VAL A 382 -26.15 -14.35 -27.00
CA VAL A 382 -27.63 -14.47 -26.83
C VAL A 382 -27.79 -15.82 -26.14
N PRO A 383 -28.44 -15.91 -24.96
CA PRO A 383 -28.64 -17.18 -24.29
C PRO A 383 -29.29 -18.11 -25.31
N ASN A 384 -28.67 -19.25 -25.63
CA ASN A 384 -29.22 -20.24 -26.50
C ASN A 384 -30.58 -20.66 -25.89
N PRO A 385 -31.73 -20.35 -26.50
CA PRO A 385 -33.04 -20.68 -25.94
C PRO A 385 -33.24 -22.19 -25.77
N ASP A 386 -32.43 -23.03 -26.42
CA ASP A 386 -32.45 -24.49 -26.35
C ASP A 386 -31.45 -25.09 -25.35
N ALA A 387 -30.68 -24.28 -24.62
CA ALA A 387 -29.75 -24.77 -23.60
C ALA A 387 -30.56 -25.39 -22.42
N LYS A 388 -30.55 -26.72 -22.34
CA LYS A 388 -31.15 -27.43 -21.20
C LYS A 388 -30.55 -26.91 -19.91
N PRO A 389 -31.38 -26.58 -18.89
CA PRO A 389 -30.89 -26.09 -17.61
C PRO A 389 -29.94 -27.13 -16.96
N ASP A 390 -28.77 -26.69 -16.54
CA ASP A 390 -27.81 -27.53 -15.81
C ASP A 390 -28.42 -27.87 -14.43
N LEU A 391 -28.94 -29.10 -14.31
CA LEU A 391 -29.65 -29.61 -13.13
C LEU A 391 -28.74 -29.88 -11.92
N ARG A 392 -27.43 -29.57 -12.01
CA ARG A 392 -26.46 -29.89 -10.95
C ARG A 392 -26.47 -28.95 -9.75
N ASN A 393 -27.24 -27.86 -9.77
CA ASN A 393 -27.27 -26.87 -8.68
C ASN A 393 -28.66 -26.67 -8.07
N LYS A 394 -29.50 -27.71 -8.00
CA LYS A 394 -30.68 -27.63 -7.12
C LYS A 394 -30.26 -27.81 -5.66
N LYS A 395 -30.14 -26.71 -4.92
CA LYS A 395 -30.20 -26.72 -3.46
C LYS A 395 -31.47 -27.49 -3.03
N LYS A 396 -31.31 -28.50 -2.18
CA LYS A 396 -32.42 -29.19 -1.52
C LYS A 396 -33.26 -28.15 -0.80
N PRO A 397 -34.63 -28.20 -0.94
CA PRO A 397 -35.49 -27.34 -0.13
C PRO A 397 -35.38 -27.75 1.35
N GLU A 398 -35.17 -26.77 2.22
CA GLU A 398 -35.30 -26.93 3.65
C GLU A 398 -36.74 -27.34 3.99
N ASN A 399 -36.86 -28.49 4.61
CA ASN A 399 -38.13 -29.09 5.08
C ASN A 399 -38.55 -28.39 6.38
N THR A 400 -39.37 -27.35 6.27
CA THR A 400 -40.07 -26.77 7.43
C THR A 400 -41.23 -27.69 7.82
N ASN A 401 -40.99 -28.65 8.65
CA ASN A 401 -42.08 -29.37 9.34
C ASN A 401 -42.17 -28.83 10.77
N SER A 402 -43.16 -27.96 10.94
CA SER A 402 -43.77 -27.64 12.23
C SER A 402 -44.38 -28.87 12.85
N ARG A 403 -43.96 -29.29 14.03
CA ARG A 403 -44.76 -30.08 14.95
C ARG A 403 -44.77 -29.40 16.31
N LYS A 404 -45.96 -28.91 16.67
CA LYS A 404 -46.42 -28.64 18.03
C LYS A 404 -46.56 -29.97 18.75
N SER A 405 -46.11 -30.07 19.99
CA SER A 405 -46.81 -30.66 21.15
C SER A 405 -45.86 -30.63 22.37
N ASP A 406 -46.29 -29.87 23.34
CA ASP A 406 -46.65 -30.24 24.71
C ASP A 406 -45.54 -30.66 25.71
N ALA A 407 -45.47 -29.75 26.67
CA ALA A 407 -45.35 -29.89 28.12
C ALA A 407 -44.83 -31.20 28.70
N SER A 408 -43.78 -31.13 29.51
CA SER A 408 -43.85 -31.31 30.95
C SER A 408 -42.43 -31.40 31.60
N LYS A 409 -42.26 -30.59 32.60
CA LYS A 409 -41.58 -30.79 33.89
C LYS A 409 -40.43 -31.81 34.01
N LYS A 410 -39.23 -31.36 34.41
CA LYS A 410 -38.68 -31.55 35.77
C LYS A 410 -37.15 -31.26 35.81
N ASN A 411 -36.82 -30.35 36.69
CA ASN A 411 -35.73 -30.37 37.70
C ASN A 411 -34.54 -31.33 37.54
N LYS A 412 -33.33 -30.84 37.56
CA LYS A 412 -32.40 -30.82 38.70
C LYS A 412 -30.92 -30.70 38.29
N LYS A 413 -30.29 -29.76 38.96
CA LYS A 413 -28.93 -29.80 39.59
C LYS A 413 -27.69 -30.02 38.71
N ARG A 414 -26.84 -28.93 38.65
CA ARG A 414 -25.61 -28.74 39.45
C ARG A 414 -24.40 -29.60 39.07
N TRP A 415 -23.33 -28.89 38.96
CA TRP A 415 -21.91 -29.06 39.32
C TRP A 415 -21.03 -29.11 38.04
N TYR A 416 -20.04 -28.44 37.86
CA TYR A 416 -18.89 -27.69 38.35
C TYR A 416 -18.44 -26.74 37.25
#